data_ad92444b4902a8164c936f34bb0edecb
#
_entry.id   ad92444b4902a8164c936f34bb0edecb
#
_cell.length_a   1.000
_cell.length_b   1.000
_cell.length_c   1.000
_cell.angle_alpha   90.00
_cell.angle_beta   90.00
_cell.angle_gamma   90.00
#
_symmetry.space_group_name_H-M   'P 1'
#
loop_
_entity.id
_entity.type
_entity.pdbx_description
1 polymer ?
#
loop_
_entity_poly.entity_id
_entity_poly.type
_entity_poly.pdbx_seq_one_letter_code
_entity_poly.pdbx_strand_id
1 'polypeptide(L)'
;MKRRTFVISTAGALTWLLLSSVIAGYWVREAAQRLPWCYTIWVVMGIALLPGYLTSAMFLSNVMHARPSATIQEEPVPVSVLICARNEEKTIYRTIEAVVAQRYAAPIEILCVDNASDDHTRQEMERAEKSLTRPDRAIRLISCPVPGKANALNEGLSHIHTDTFVTVDADTVLEENALATILARRESSGAACVAGNLLAAGTDSWVGKMQIYDYLISIAAIKRYQGSYGVTLVAQGAFSAYETRAVRQIGGWTPGAGEDIVLTYRLLALGRTSL
;
A
#
# COMPACT_ATOMS: atom_id res chain seq x y z
N MET A 1 -3.34 3.51 -24.10
CA MET A 1 -2.95 4.70 -23.32
C MET A 1 -1.69 4.47 -22.50
N LYS A 2 -1.58 3.39 -21.71
CA LYS A 2 -0.40 3.03 -20.89
C LYS A 2 0.94 2.98 -21.67
N ARG A 3 0.95 2.37 -22.87
CA ARG A 3 2.16 2.23 -23.69
C ARG A 3 2.74 3.57 -24.16
N ARG A 4 1.89 4.54 -24.53
CA ARG A 4 2.33 5.88 -24.97
C ARG A 4 2.98 6.67 -23.83
N THR A 5 2.37 6.67 -22.66
CA THR A 5 2.93 7.34 -21.47
C THR A 5 4.27 6.73 -21.07
N PHE A 6 4.38 5.39 -21.09
CA PHE A 6 5.63 4.68 -20.83
C PHE A 6 6.74 5.12 -21.81
N VAL A 7 6.46 5.10 -23.12
CA VAL A 7 7.44 5.48 -24.14
C VAL A 7 7.91 6.93 -23.95
N ILE A 8 6.99 7.87 -23.72
CA ILE A 8 7.34 9.28 -23.58
C ILE A 8 8.11 9.54 -22.28
N SER A 9 7.69 8.94 -21.15
CA SER A 9 8.41 9.11 -19.87
C SER A 9 9.81 8.50 -19.92
N THR A 10 9.97 7.34 -20.56
CA THR A 10 11.27 6.69 -20.76
C THR A 10 12.18 7.52 -21.67
N ALA A 11 11.64 8.02 -22.80
CA ALA A 11 12.40 8.89 -23.71
C ALA A 11 12.84 10.19 -23.01
N GLY A 12 11.95 10.83 -22.25
CA GLY A 12 12.30 12.02 -21.46
C GLY A 12 13.36 11.74 -20.40
N ALA A 13 13.26 10.62 -19.70
CA ALA A 13 14.27 10.23 -18.71
C ALA A 13 15.63 9.89 -19.34
N LEU A 14 15.65 9.28 -20.54
CA LEU A 14 16.88 9.06 -21.30
C LEU A 14 17.51 10.38 -21.77
N THR A 15 16.69 11.33 -22.22
CA THR A 15 17.16 12.68 -22.56
C THR A 15 17.80 13.37 -21.36
N TRP A 16 17.15 13.28 -20.18
CA TRP A 16 17.72 13.79 -18.93
C TRP A 16 19.01 13.09 -18.55
N LEU A 17 19.08 11.76 -18.70
CA LEU A 17 20.29 10.98 -18.43
C LEU A 17 21.45 11.43 -19.32
N LEU A 18 21.21 11.63 -20.63
CA LEU A 18 22.22 12.08 -21.58
C LEU A 18 22.72 13.48 -21.20
N LEU A 19 21.81 14.43 -20.93
CA LEU A 19 22.17 15.78 -20.49
C LEU A 19 23.00 15.75 -19.19
N SER A 20 22.55 14.99 -18.21
CA SER A 20 23.26 14.83 -16.94
C SER A 20 24.64 14.19 -17.11
N SER A 21 24.79 13.25 -18.04
CA SER A 21 26.07 12.61 -18.37
C SER A 21 27.06 13.61 -18.99
N VAL A 22 26.58 14.51 -19.86
CA VAL A 22 27.42 15.58 -20.44
C VAL A 22 27.92 16.53 -19.36
N ILE A 23 27.01 16.96 -18.47
CA ILE A 23 27.36 17.85 -17.34
C ILE A 23 28.33 17.15 -16.39
N ALA A 24 28.08 15.88 -16.04
CA ALA A 24 28.93 15.10 -15.13
C ALA A 24 30.31 14.79 -15.77
N GLY A 25 30.44 14.83 -17.10
CA GLY A 25 31.68 14.49 -17.81
C GLY A 25 32.86 15.40 -17.42
N TYR A 26 32.61 16.68 -17.14
CA TYR A 26 33.64 17.57 -16.64
C TYR A 26 34.13 17.11 -15.26
N TRP A 27 33.19 16.83 -14.35
CA TRP A 27 33.50 16.40 -12.98
C TRP A 27 34.19 15.02 -12.96
N VAL A 28 33.79 14.11 -13.82
CA VAL A 28 34.45 12.79 -13.98
C VAL A 28 35.90 12.94 -14.41
N ARG A 29 36.20 13.84 -15.37
CA ARG A 29 37.57 14.12 -15.82
C ARG A 29 38.45 14.68 -14.70
N GLU A 30 37.94 15.61 -13.93
CA GLU A 30 38.66 16.21 -12.77
C GLU A 30 38.94 15.16 -11.69
N ALA A 31 37.93 14.36 -11.33
CA ALA A 31 38.06 13.32 -10.32
C ALA A 31 39.00 12.18 -10.77
N ALA A 32 38.99 11.84 -12.06
CA ALA A 32 39.86 10.82 -12.64
C ALA A 32 41.36 11.18 -12.65
N GLN A 33 41.71 12.44 -12.40
CA GLN A 33 43.10 12.84 -12.20
C GLN A 33 43.64 12.36 -10.84
N ARG A 34 42.77 12.09 -9.86
CA ARG A 34 43.13 11.73 -8.47
C ARG A 34 42.70 10.32 -8.11
N LEU A 35 41.72 9.77 -8.81
CA LEU A 35 41.12 8.45 -8.55
C LEU A 35 41.14 7.60 -9.81
N PRO A 36 41.16 6.25 -9.71
CA PRO A 36 40.99 5.40 -10.87
C PRO A 36 39.72 5.74 -11.64
N TRP A 37 39.84 5.92 -12.94
CA TRP A 37 38.71 6.36 -13.82
C TRP A 37 37.51 5.42 -13.75
N CYS A 38 37.75 4.12 -13.67
CA CYS A 38 36.68 3.11 -13.51
C CYS A 38 35.89 3.28 -12.22
N TYR A 39 36.58 3.59 -11.11
CA TYR A 39 35.95 3.87 -9.83
C TYR A 39 35.11 5.16 -9.90
N THR A 40 35.65 6.22 -10.50
CA THR A 40 34.96 7.49 -10.65
C THR A 40 33.67 7.33 -11.49
N ILE A 41 33.75 6.61 -12.62
CA ILE A 41 32.54 6.32 -13.44
C ILE A 41 31.57 5.50 -12.65
N TRP A 42 31.99 4.45 -11.94
CA TRP A 42 31.10 3.60 -11.15
C TRP A 42 30.34 4.39 -10.07
N VAL A 43 31.04 5.28 -9.35
CA VAL A 43 30.42 6.15 -8.34
C VAL A 43 29.43 7.11 -8.97
N VAL A 44 29.80 7.79 -10.06
CA VAL A 44 28.88 8.72 -10.73
C VAL A 44 27.67 8.02 -11.31
N MET A 45 27.85 6.88 -11.95
CA MET A 45 26.75 6.06 -12.47
C MET A 45 25.81 5.59 -11.36
N GLY A 46 26.37 5.01 -10.27
CA GLY A 46 25.57 4.39 -9.21
C GLY A 46 24.86 5.40 -8.30
N ILE A 47 25.49 6.55 -8.01
CA ILE A 47 24.97 7.51 -7.03
C ILE A 47 24.17 8.65 -7.69
N ALA A 48 24.56 9.06 -8.90
CA ALA A 48 23.93 10.22 -9.56
C ALA A 48 23.10 9.85 -10.78
N LEU A 49 23.69 9.19 -11.77
CA LEU A 49 23.06 9.01 -13.07
C LEU A 49 21.92 7.98 -13.03
N LEU A 50 22.13 6.81 -12.43
CA LEU A 50 21.10 5.79 -12.34
C LEU A 50 19.91 6.21 -11.45
N PRO A 51 20.13 6.70 -10.23
CA PRO A 51 19.03 7.25 -9.43
C PRO A 51 18.33 8.43 -10.13
N GLY A 52 19.06 9.33 -10.77
CA GLY A 52 18.53 10.45 -11.53
C GLY A 52 17.63 10.01 -12.68
N TYR A 53 18.03 8.99 -13.43
CA TYR A 53 17.21 8.38 -14.48
C TYR A 53 15.91 7.78 -13.92
N LEU A 54 16.00 6.97 -12.85
CA LEU A 54 14.83 6.32 -12.24
C LEU A 54 13.84 7.35 -11.68
N THR A 55 14.36 8.37 -10.99
CA THR A 55 13.55 9.46 -10.44
C THR A 55 12.86 10.27 -11.55
N SER A 56 13.58 10.59 -12.62
CA SER A 56 13.03 11.32 -13.78
C SER A 56 11.96 10.52 -14.50
N ALA A 57 12.17 9.21 -14.70
CA ALA A 57 11.19 8.32 -15.33
C ALA A 57 9.91 8.23 -14.47
N MET A 58 10.07 8.08 -13.15
CA MET A 58 8.96 8.06 -12.20
C MET A 58 8.19 9.39 -12.21
N PHE A 59 8.90 10.53 -12.13
CA PHE A 59 8.30 11.85 -12.14
C PHE A 59 7.49 12.10 -13.43
N LEU A 60 8.11 11.91 -14.58
CA LEU A 60 7.45 12.10 -15.88
C LEU A 60 6.25 11.16 -16.07
N SER A 61 6.39 9.90 -15.66
CA SER A 61 5.28 8.95 -15.69
C SER A 61 4.12 9.43 -14.82
N ASN A 62 4.39 9.91 -13.61
CA ASN A 62 3.35 10.38 -12.68
C ASN A 62 2.66 11.66 -13.16
N VAL A 63 3.40 12.60 -13.78
CA VAL A 63 2.82 13.82 -14.36
C VAL A 63 1.94 13.51 -15.55
N MET A 64 2.34 12.56 -16.39
CA MET A 64 1.64 12.22 -17.63
C MET A 64 0.47 11.26 -17.44
N HIS A 65 0.41 10.51 -16.34
CA HIS A 65 -0.73 9.64 -16.05
C HIS A 65 -1.92 10.48 -15.57
N ALA A 66 -2.97 10.50 -16.39
CA ALA A 66 -4.27 10.94 -15.91
C ALA A 66 -4.66 10.10 -14.67
N ARG A 67 -5.22 10.74 -13.65
CA ARG A 67 -5.78 10.01 -12.51
C ARG A 67 -6.85 9.07 -13.08
N PRO A 68 -6.75 7.75 -12.86
CA PRO A 68 -7.85 6.88 -13.22
C PRO A 68 -9.07 7.37 -12.43
N SER A 69 -10.12 7.77 -13.13
CA SER A 69 -11.42 7.98 -12.48
C SER A 69 -11.78 6.65 -11.83
N ALA A 70 -12.00 6.64 -10.53
CA ALA A 70 -12.57 5.49 -9.87
C ALA A 70 -13.97 5.31 -10.45
N THR A 71 -14.13 4.36 -11.34
CA THR A 71 -15.45 3.92 -11.77
C THR A 71 -16.03 3.22 -10.55
N ILE A 72 -17.01 3.84 -9.92
CA ILE A 72 -17.74 3.23 -8.80
C ILE A 72 -18.33 1.93 -9.33
N GLN A 73 -18.21 0.84 -8.55
CA GLN A 73 -18.82 -0.45 -8.88
C GLN A 73 -20.31 -0.25 -9.15
N GLU A 74 -20.79 -0.74 -10.29
CA GLU A 74 -22.23 -0.69 -10.62
C GLU A 74 -23.02 -1.60 -9.66
N GLU A 75 -22.43 -2.72 -9.24
CA GLU A 75 -23.02 -3.65 -8.26
C GLU A 75 -21.98 -3.97 -7.16
N PRO A 76 -21.97 -3.23 -6.03
CA PRO A 76 -21.08 -3.51 -4.92
C PRO A 76 -21.43 -4.85 -4.25
N VAL A 77 -20.42 -5.66 -3.97
CA VAL A 77 -20.55 -6.99 -3.33
C VAL A 77 -20.14 -6.93 -1.85
N PRO A 78 -20.66 -7.83 -1.00
CA PRO A 78 -20.24 -7.89 0.40
C PRO A 78 -18.72 -8.06 0.52
N VAL A 79 -18.12 -7.39 1.51
CA VAL A 79 -16.68 -7.39 1.76
C VAL A 79 -16.38 -7.56 3.25
N SER A 80 -15.28 -8.27 3.56
CA SER A 80 -14.73 -8.32 4.91
C SER A 80 -13.58 -7.31 5.04
N VAL A 81 -13.55 -6.57 6.15
CA VAL A 81 -12.44 -5.69 6.53
C VAL A 81 -11.77 -6.29 7.76
N LEU A 82 -10.49 -6.61 7.63
CA LEU A 82 -9.67 -7.23 8.67
C LEU A 82 -8.79 -6.19 9.35
N ILE A 83 -8.99 -5.99 10.65
CA ILE A 83 -8.22 -5.08 11.50
C ILE A 83 -7.55 -5.90 12.59
N CYS A 84 -6.21 -5.93 12.59
CA CYS A 84 -5.44 -6.59 13.65
C CYS A 84 -4.80 -5.53 14.54
N ALA A 85 -5.01 -5.64 15.85
CA ALA A 85 -4.49 -4.69 16.81
C ALA A 85 -3.73 -5.38 17.95
N ARG A 86 -2.69 -4.70 18.41
CA ARG A 86 -1.97 -5.04 19.64
C ARG A 86 -1.49 -3.77 20.31
N ASN A 87 -2.02 -3.49 21.50
CA ASN A 87 -1.68 -2.30 22.29
C ASN A 87 -1.99 -0.98 21.54
N GLU A 88 -3.21 -0.90 20.97
CA GLU A 88 -3.69 0.22 20.18
C GLU A 88 -4.94 0.88 20.80
N GLU A 89 -5.02 0.92 22.12
CA GLU A 89 -6.18 1.47 22.86
C GLU A 89 -6.57 2.89 22.46
N LYS A 90 -5.60 3.70 21.95
CA LYS A 90 -5.81 5.10 21.60
C LYS A 90 -6.40 5.31 20.21
N THR A 91 -6.24 4.34 19.32
CA THR A 91 -6.50 4.49 17.88
C THR A 91 -7.60 3.56 17.38
N ILE A 92 -7.69 2.35 17.91
CA ILE A 92 -8.54 1.28 17.38
C ILE A 92 -10.02 1.64 17.25
N TYR A 93 -10.60 2.34 18.23
CA TYR A 93 -12.00 2.77 18.14
C TYR A 93 -12.24 3.67 16.93
N ARG A 94 -11.37 4.67 16.72
CA ARG A 94 -11.45 5.61 15.60
C ARG A 94 -11.24 4.92 14.25
N THR A 95 -10.38 3.92 14.20
CA THR A 95 -10.17 3.11 13.00
C THR A 95 -11.43 2.34 12.63
N ILE A 96 -12.06 1.64 13.60
CA ILE A 96 -13.31 0.93 13.39
C ILE A 96 -14.42 1.89 12.96
N GLU A 97 -14.56 3.03 13.63
CA GLU A 97 -15.53 4.07 13.28
C GLU A 97 -15.37 4.54 11.83
N ALA A 98 -14.13 4.79 11.37
CA ALA A 98 -13.84 5.19 9.99
C ALA A 98 -14.21 4.10 8.97
N VAL A 99 -14.07 2.82 9.32
CA VAL A 99 -14.52 1.70 8.46
C VAL A 99 -16.04 1.62 8.43
N VAL A 100 -16.72 1.78 9.56
CA VAL A 100 -18.18 1.81 9.62
C VAL A 100 -18.77 2.98 8.82
N ALA A 101 -18.08 4.13 8.80
CA ALA A 101 -18.49 5.34 8.09
C ALA A 101 -18.27 5.27 6.57
N GLN A 102 -17.69 4.20 6.03
CA GLN A 102 -17.41 4.08 4.59
C GLN A 102 -18.69 4.20 3.74
N ARG A 103 -18.63 5.01 2.70
CA ARG A 103 -19.67 5.12 1.66
C ARG A 103 -19.58 3.93 0.71
N TYR A 104 -20.14 2.80 1.14
CA TYR A 104 -20.17 1.56 0.38
C TYR A 104 -21.55 0.94 0.49
N ALA A 105 -22.20 0.64 -0.63
CA ALA A 105 -23.61 0.27 -0.65
C ALA A 105 -23.87 -1.19 -0.23
N ALA A 106 -22.87 -2.08 -0.33
CA ALA A 106 -23.02 -3.46 0.11
C ALA A 106 -22.63 -3.65 1.59
N PRO A 107 -23.02 -4.76 2.22
CA PRO A 107 -22.64 -5.07 3.60
C PRO A 107 -21.12 -5.15 3.79
N ILE A 108 -20.65 -4.65 4.93
CA ILE A 108 -19.26 -4.76 5.39
C ILE A 108 -19.25 -5.59 6.68
N GLU A 109 -18.50 -6.69 6.68
CA GLU A 109 -18.15 -7.43 7.88
C GLU A 109 -16.77 -6.95 8.37
N ILE A 110 -16.70 -6.45 9.60
CA ILE A 110 -15.48 -5.91 10.20
C ILE A 110 -14.97 -6.93 11.21
N LEU A 111 -13.85 -7.56 10.90
CA LEU A 111 -13.18 -8.55 11.74
C LEU A 111 -12.06 -7.86 12.52
N CYS A 112 -12.27 -7.66 13.81
CA CYS A 112 -11.29 -7.05 14.71
C CYS A 112 -10.56 -8.15 15.48
N VAL A 113 -9.27 -8.32 15.21
CA VAL A 113 -8.42 -9.32 15.86
C VAL A 113 -7.58 -8.67 16.93
N ASP A 114 -7.87 -9.02 18.20
CA ASP A 114 -7.00 -8.67 19.34
C ASP A 114 -5.85 -9.66 19.43
N ASN A 115 -4.62 -9.19 19.22
CA ASN A 115 -3.41 -10.00 19.21
C ASN A 115 -2.69 -9.96 20.56
N ALA A 116 -3.34 -10.51 21.60
CA ALA A 116 -2.81 -10.57 22.95
C ALA A 116 -2.36 -9.19 23.46
N SER A 117 -3.27 -8.21 23.45
CA SER A 117 -3.01 -6.87 23.99
C SER A 117 -2.96 -6.90 25.53
N ASP A 118 -2.07 -6.08 26.08
CA ASP A 118 -1.88 -5.92 27.52
C ASP A 118 -2.53 -4.62 28.06
N ASP A 119 -3.04 -3.77 27.16
CA ASP A 119 -3.73 -2.51 27.44
C ASP A 119 -5.27 -2.64 27.27
N HIS A 120 -5.97 -1.51 27.13
CA HIS A 120 -7.42 -1.48 26.95
C HIS A 120 -7.89 -1.66 25.50
N THR A 121 -7.03 -2.13 24.57
CA THR A 121 -7.39 -2.34 23.16
C THR A 121 -8.65 -3.19 23.01
N ARG A 122 -8.73 -4.31 23.74
CA ARG A 122 -9.89 -5.20 23.69
C ARG A 122 -11.18 -4.51 24.14
N GLN A 123 -11.12 -3.75 25.20
CA GLN A 123 -12.28 -3.01 25.72
C GLN A 123 -12.77 -1.95 24.71
N GLU A 124 -11.86 -1.27 24.03
CA GLU A 124 -12.21 -0.30 22.98
C GLU A 124 -12.84 -0.98 21.76
N MET A 125 -12.37 -2.17 21.37
CA MET A 125 -13.04 -2.98 20.34
C MET A 125 -14.45 -3.39 20.76
N GLU A 126 -14.65 -3.86 22.00
CA GLU A 126 -15.97 -4.23 22.53
C GLU A 126 -16.92 -3.03 22.62
N ARG A 127 -16.39 -1.86 22.96
CA ARG A 127 -17.12 -0.60 22.93
C ARG A 127 -17.58 -0.26 21.51
N ALA A 128 -16.68 -0.40 20.51
CA ALA A 128 -17.00 -0.17 19.10
C ALA A 128 -18.05 -1.16 18.60
N GLU A 129 -17.94 -2.46 18.90
CA GLU A 129 -18.92 -3.47 18.55
C GLU A 129 -20.32 -3.11 19.06
N LYS A 130 -20.43 -2.73 20.35
CA LYS A 130 -21.71 -2.37 20.97
C LYS A 130 -22.33 -1.09 20.42
N SER A 131 -21.52 -0.09 20.08
CA SER A 131 -21.99 1.25 19.71
C SER A 131 -22.13 1.48 18.21
N LEU A 132 -21.37 0.77 17.38
CA LEU A 132 -21.25 1.04 15.94
C LEU A 132 -21.85 -0.06 15.06
N THR A 133 -22.12 -1.27 15.59
CA THR A 133 -22.71 -2.35 14.80
C THR A 133 -24.10 -1.94 14.24
N ARG A 134 -24.29 -2.22 12.95
CA ARG A 134 -25.54 -1.99 12.21
C ARG A 134 -25.82 -3.19 11.31
N PRO A 135 -27.05 -3.36 10.80
CA PRO A 135 -27.39 -4.51 9.94
C PRO A 135 -26.49 -4.68 8.72
N ASP A 136 -25.99 -3.58 8.18
CA ASP A 136 -25.10 -3.53 7.01
C ASP A 136 -23.61 -3.36 7.37
N ARG A 137 -23.29 -3.26 8.67
CA ARG A 137 -21.93 -3.07 9.23
C ARG A 137 -21.77 -3.93 10.46
N ALA A 138 -21.52 -5.23 10.25
CA ALA A 138 -21.33 -6.18 11.34
C ALA A 138 -19.89 -6.13 11.87
N ILE A 139 -19.72 -5.93 13.16
CA ILE A 139 -18.42 -5.99 13.82
C ILE A 139 -18.33 -7.31 14.58
N ARG A 140 -17.21 -8.03 14.40
CA ARG A 140 -16.92 -9.30 15.11
C ARG A 140 -15.54 -9.25 15.71
N LEU A 141 -15.47 -9.63 16.99
CA LEU A 141 -14.21 -9.68 17.73
C LEU A 141 -13.62 -11.09 17.70
N ILE A 142 -12.35 -11.18 17.41
CA ILE A 142 -11.57 -12.41 17.35
C ILE A 142 -10.40 -12.25 18.33
N SER A 143 -10.05 -13.30 19.05
CA SER A 143 -8.90 -13.31 19.93
C SER A 143 -7.80 -14.18 19.33
N CYS A 144 -6.59 -13.62 19.16
CA CYS A 144 -5.40 -14.34 18.74
C CYS A 144 -4.40 -14.36 19.91
N PRO A 145 -4.30 -15.47 20.67
CA PRO A 145 -3.45 -15.53 21.85
C PRO A 145 -1.95 -15.61 21.53
N VAL A 146 -1.60 -15.94 20.28
CA VAL A 146 -0.19 -16.02 19.83
C VAL A 146 0.25 -14.66 19.32
N PRO A 147 1.16 -13.96 20.02
CA PRO A 147 1.64 -12.65 19.57
C PRO A 147 2.30 -12.69 18.19
N GLY A 148 2.06 -11.64 17.40
CA GLY A 148 2.66 -11.46 16.09
C GLY A 148 1.65 -11.09 15.02
N LYS A 149 1.94 -10.05 14.22
CA LYS A 149 1.04 -9.50 13.20
C LYS A 149 0.59 -10.58 12.19
N ALA A 150 1.51 -11.42 11.71
CA ALA A 150 1.19 -12.51 10.79
C ALA A 150 0.23 -13.54 11.42
N ASN A 151 0.37 -13.84 12.71
CA ASN A 151 -0.52 -14.76 13.41
C ASN A 151 -1.93 -14.18 13.49
N ALA A 152 -2.06 -12.90 13.85
CA ALA A 152 -3.35 -12.21 13.90
C ALA A 152 -4.03 -12.12 12.53
N LEU A 153 -3.26 -11.80 11.48
CA LEU A 153 -3.77 -11.75 10.11
C LEU A 153 -4.26 -13.12 9.63
N ASN A 154 -3.51 -14.18 9.92
CA ASN A 154 -3.90 -15.55 9.55
C ASN A 154 -5.12 -16.05 10.37
N GLU A 155 -5.20 -15.69 11.64
CA GLU A 155 -6.38 -15.98 12.47
C GLU A 155 -7.60 -15.29 11.87
N GLY A 156 -7.51 -14.00 11.56
CA GLY A 156 -8.58 -13.26 10.90
C GLY A 156 -8.95 -13.84 9.53
N LEU A 157 -7.97 -14.23 8.72
CA LEU A 157 -8.19 -14.86 7.41
C LEU A 157 -9.02 -16.14 7.49
N SER A 158 -8.91 -16.90 8.57
CA SER A 158 -9.69 -18.14 8.78
C SER A 158 -11.20 -17.86 8.92
N HIS A 159 -11.56 -16.67 9.38
CA HIS A 159 -12.93 -16.21 9.59
C HIS A 159 -13.53 -15.42 8.41
N ILE A 160 -12.78 -15.14 7.36
CA ILE A 160 -13.25 -14.42 6.17
C ILE A 160 -14.04 -15.38 5.29
N HIS A 161 -15.25 -14.99 4.87
CA HIS A 161 -16.11 -15.76 3.97
C HIS A 161 -16.37 -15.08 2.63
N THR A 162 -15.97 -13.82 2.48
CA THR A 162 -16.12 -13.04 1.25
C THR A 162 -15.02 -13.36 0.25
N ASP A 163 -15.31 -13.19 -1.06
CA ASP A 163 -14.32 -13.40 -2.13
C ASP A 163 -13.18 -12.37 -2.10
N THR A 164 -13.48 -11.21 -1.54
CA THR A 164 -12.53 -10.10 -1.38
C THR A 164 -12.54 -9.62 0.05
N PHE A 165 -11.37 -9.36 0.58
CA PHE A 165 -11.23 -8.69 1.86
C PHE A 165 -10.21 -7.55 1.78
N VAL A 166 -10.26 -6.67 2.77
CA VAL A 166 -9.37 -5.52 2.89
C VAL A 166 -8.70 -5.56 4.26
N THR A 167 -7.38 -5.37 4.31
CA THR A 167 -6.65 -5.16 5.58
C THR A 167 -6.58 -3.68 5.89
N VAL A 168 -6.71 -3.34 7.17
CA VAL A 168 -6.54 -1.97 7.70
C VAL A 168 -5.75 -2.06 9.00
N ASP A 169 -4.66 -1.31 9.13
CA ASP A 169 -3.92 -1.25 10.39
C ASP A 169 -4.72 -0.49 11.46
N ALA A 170 -4.54 -0.86 12.71
CA ALA A 170 -5.33 -0.38 13.86
C ALA A 170 -5.17 1.12 14.17
N ASP A 171 -4.24 1.80 13.54
CA ASP A 171 -3.96 3.23 13.62
C ASP A 171 -4.31 4.01 12.33
N THR A 172 -4.88 3.31 11.35
CA THR A 172 -5.21 3.87 10.04
C THR A 172 -6.66 4.36 9.97
N VAL A 173 -6.85 5.61 9.55
CA VAL A 173 -8.17 6.23 9.35
C VAL A 173 -8.48 6.32 7.86
N LEU A 174 -9.52 5.64 7.42
CA LEU A 174 -9.93 5.63 6.03
C LEU A 174 -10.73 6.90 5.66
N GLU A 175 -10.47 7.44 4.46
CA GLU A 175 -11.36 8.43 3.85
C GLU A 175 -12.69 7.78 3.44
N GLU A 176 -13.78 8.55 3.41
CA GLU A 176 -15.16 8.07 3.23
C GLU A 176 -15.39 7.17 2.00
N ASN A 177 -14.63 7.33 0.93
CA ASN A 177 -14.76 6.56 -0.31
C ASN A 177 -13.59 5.60 -0.55
N ALA A 178 -12.70 5.42 0.44
CA ALA A 178 -11.48 4.63 0.28
C ALA A 178 -11.78 3.17 -0.08
N LEU A 179 -12.74 2.57 0.63
CA LEU A 179 -13.15 1.18 0.41
C LEU A 179 -13.74 0.97 -0.98
N ALA A 180 -14.69 1.82 -1.39
CA ALA A 180 -15.30 1.75 -2.72
C ALA A 180 -14.25 1.89 -3.84
N THR A 181 -13.29 2.79 -3.65
CA THR A 181 -12.24 3.06 -4.63
C THR A 181 -11.28 1.87 -4.80
N ILE A 182 -10.82 1.27 -3.69
CA ILE A 182 -9.87 0.16 -3.77
C ILE A 182 -10.52 -1.11 -4.32
N LEU A 183 -11.78 -1.37 -3.96
CA LEU A 183 -12.54 -2.52 -4.46
C LEU A 183 -12.85 -2.39 -5.95
N ALA A 184 -13.30 -1.22 -6.41
CA ALA A 184 -13.51 -0.94 -7.83
C ALA A 184 -12.20 -1.11 -8.64
N ARG A 185 -11.07 -0.68 -8.07
CA ARG A 185 -9.76 -0.88 -8.69
C ARG A 185 -9.38 -2.35 -8.79
N ARG A 186 -9.61 -3.13 -7.72
CA ARG A 186 -9.34 -4.56 -7.72
C ARG A 186 -10.17 -5.30 -8.76
N GLU A 187 -11.47 -5.04 -8.81
CA GLU A 187 -12.39 -5.66 -9.76
C GLU A 187 -12.01 -5.32 -11.21
N SER A 188 -11.84 -4.04 -11.53
CA SER A 188 -11.50 -3.60 -12.90
C SER A 188 -10.16 -4.11 -13.41
N SER A 189 -9.25 -4.45 -12.51
CA SER A 189 -7.91 -4.96 -12.84
C SER A 189 -7.82 -6.48 -12.84
N GLY A 190 -8.69 -7.18 -12.12
CA GLY A 190 -8.58 -8.62 -11.85
C GLY A 190 -7.35 -8.99 -11.03
N ALA A 191 -6.74 -8.01 -10.34
CA ALA A 191 -5.52 -8.22 -9.55
C ALA A 191 -5.80 -9.05 -8.29
N ALA A 192 -4.85 -9.91 -7.90
CA ALA A 192 -4.95 -10.68 -6.66
C ALA A 192 -4.82 -9.79 -5.42
N CYS A 193 -4.05 -8.69 -5.53
CA CYS A 193 -4.02 -7.65 -4.50
C CYS A 193 -3.91 -6.26 -5.11
N VAL A 194 -4.45 -5.27 -4.41
CA VAL A 194 -4.35 -3.85 -4.74
C VAL A 194 -3.92 -3.10 -3.48
N ALA A 195 -2.83 -2.37 -3.58
CA ALA A 195 -2.32 -1.55 -2.50
C ALA A 195 -3.02 -0.18 -2.48
N GLY A 196 -3.51 0.24 -1.33
CA GLY A 196 -4.05 1.57 -1.11
C GLY A 196 -2.97 2.64 -1.06
N ASN A 197 -3.38 3.88 -1.16
CA ASN A 197 -2.51 5.02 -0.93
C ASN A 197 -2.60 5.46 0.52
N LEU A 198 -1.45 5.68 1.14
CA LEU A 198 -1.33 6.14 2.52
C LEU A 198 -0.79 7.57 2.56
N LEU A 199 -1.36 8.37 3.43
CA LEU A 199 -0.87 9.71 3.74
C LEU A 199 -0.59 9.79 5.24
N ALA A 200 0.49 10.46 5.61
CA ALA A 200 0.73 10.75 7.02
C ALA A 200 -0.37 11.69 7.53
N ALA A 201 -0.92 11.41 8.71
CA ALA A 201 -1.85 12.32 9.37
C ALA A 201 -1.12 13.66 9.64
N GLY A 202 -1.63 14.73 9.03
CA GLY A 202 -0.97 16.03 9.04
C GLY A 202 -0.89 16.61 10.45
N THR A 203 0.28 17.09 10.80
CA THR A 203 0.44 18.06 11.88
C THR A 203 0.82 19.39 11.24
N ASP A 204 0.41 20.53 11.84
CA ASP A 204 0.80 21.87 11.38
C ASP A 204 2.29 22.15 11.58
N SER A 205 3.01 21.23 12.23
CA SER A 205 4.45 21.32 12.44
C SER A 205 5.23 21.17 11.14
N TRP A 206 6.42 21.78 11.07
CA TRP A 206 7.31 21.65 9.92
C TRP A 206 7.70 20.18 9.66
N VAL A 207 7.95 19.42 10.73
CA VAL A 207 8.28 17.99 10.67
C VAL A 207 7.10 17.20 10.08
N GLY A 208 5.86 17.49 10.50
CA GLY A 208 4.67 16.84 9.94
C GLY A 208 4.50 17.11 8.45
N LYS A 209 4.76 18.35 8.00
CA LYS A 209 4.73 18.67 6.56
C LYS A 209 5.80 17.91 5.76
N MET A 210 7.01 17.78 6.32
CA MET A 210 8.08 16.98 5.72
C MET A 210 7.69 15.48 5.64
N GLN A 211 7.04 14.96 6.66
CA GLN A 211 6.55 13.57 6.68
C GLN A 211 5.46 13.34 5.62
N ILE A 212 4.51 14.28 5.46
CA ILE A 212 3.51 14.22 4.38
C ILE A 212 4.19 14.18 3.02
N TYR A 213 5.19 15.05 2.81
CA TYR A 213 5.95 15.10 1.57
C TYR A 213 6.72 13.79 1.30
N ASP A 214 7.33 13.22 2.33
CA ASP A 214 8.01 11.93 2.22
C ASP A 214 7.03 10.82 1.80
N TYR A 215 5.85 10.72 2.42
CA TYR A 215 4.83 9.74 2.06
C TYR A 215 4.30 9.92 0.63
N LEU A 216 4.17 11.17 0.18
CA LEU A 216 3.75 11.45 -1.20
C LEU A 216 4.76 10.95 -2.23
N ILE A 217 6.06 11.09 -1.95
CA ILE A 217 7.11 10.66 -2.86
C ILE A 217 7.43 9.17 -2.71
N SER A 218 7.66 8.70 -1.49
CA SER A 218 8.15 7.36 -1.22
C SER A 218 7.06 6.29 -1.36
N ILE A 219 5.79 6.63 -1.11
CA ILE A 219 4.68 5.68 -1.21
C ILE A 219 3.83 5.97 -2.45
N ALA A 220 3.17 7.13 -2.48
CA ALA A 220 2.16 7.40 -3.50
C ALA A 220 2.76 7.46 -4.92
N ALA A 221 3.87 8.16 -5.11
CA ALA A 221 4.49 8.30 -6.42
C ALA A 221 5.11 6.98 -6.91
N ILE A 222 5.76 6.22 -6.02
CA ILE A 222 6.36 4.93 -6.37
C ILE A 222 5.28 3.91 -6.72
N LYS A 223 4.22 3.77 -5.91
CA LYS A 223 3.13 2.84 -6.19
C LYS A 223 2.41 3.17 -7.49
N ARG A 224 2.17 4.46 -7.75
CA ARG A 224 1.58 4.90 -9.00
C ARG A 224 2.46 4.56 -10.22
N TYR A 225 3.77 4.72 -10.09
CA TYR A 225 4.73 4.33 -11.11
C TYR A 225 4.72 2.82 -11.32
N GLN A 226 4.82 2.01 -10.26
CA GLN A 226 4.73 0.56 -10.31
C GLN A 226 3.40 0.08 -10.92
N GLY A 227 2.27 0.68 -10.51
CA GLY A 227 0.95 0.38 -11.06
C GLY A 227 0.82 0.67 -12.56
N SER A 228 1.65 1.55 -13.14
CA SER A 228 1.71 1.76 -14.58
C SER A 228 2.25 0.55 -15.36
N TYR A 229 3.05 -0.28 -14.70
CA TYR A 229 3.55 -1.57 -15.22
C TYR A 229 2.64 -2.76 -14.88
N GLY A 230 1.56 -2.53 -14.12
CA GLY A 230 0.66 -3.59 -13.68
C GLY A 230 1.18 -4.41 -12.50
N VAL A 231 2.14 -3.88 -11.76
CA VAL A 231 2.79 -4.55 -10.62
C VAL A 231 2.94 -3.57 -9.47
N THR A 232 2.68 -4.03 -8.23
CA THR A 232 3.21 -3.40 -7.01
C THR A 232 4.16 -4.37 -6.33
N LEU A 233 5.23 -3.86 -5.73
CA LEU A 233 6.20 -4.68 -5.01
C LEU A 233 5.75 -4.96 -3.57
N VAL A 234 4.88 -4.13 -3.02
CA VAL A 234 4.37 -4.26 -1.66
C VAL A 234 2.91 -3.85 -1.59
N ALA A 235 2.02 -4.78 -1.26
CA ALA A 235 0.68 -4.48 -0.80
C ALA A 235 0.75 -4.27 0.72
N GLN A 236 0.76 -3.01 1.16
CA GLN A 236 0.96 -2.65 2.56
C GLN A 236 -0.22 -3.09 3.42
N GLY A 237 0.04 -3.67 4.59
CA GLY A 237 -0.98 -4.09 5.55
C GLY A 237 -1.87 -2.98 6.05
N ALA A 238 -1.37 -1.75 6.06
CA ALA A 238 -2.09 -0.58 6.52
C ALA A 238 -3.37 -0.28 5.72
N PHE A 239 -3.38 -0.55 4.41
CA PHE A 239 -4.59 -0.49 3.59
C PHE A 239 -4.36 -1.20 2.26
N SER A 240 -4.89 -2.42 2.11
CA SER A 240 -4.79 -3.20 0.86
C SER A 240 -5.96 -4.14 0.69
N ALA A 241 -6.42 -4.33 -0.54
CA ALA A 241 -7.48 -5.27 -0.90
C ALA A 241 -6.88 -6.54 -1.51
N TYR A 242 -7.42 -7.69 -1.14
CA TYR A 242 -6.93 -9.00 -1.54
C TYR A 242 -8.06 -9.92 -2.04
N GLU A 243 -7.72 -10.79 -3.00
CA GLU A 243 -8.53 -11.95 -3.33
C GLU A 243 -8.33 -13.04 -2.28
N THR A 244 -9.38 -13.40 -1.58
CA THR A 244 -9.36 -14.37 -0.47
C THR A 244 -8.76 -15.71 -0.89
N ARG A 245 -9.20 -16.22 -2.06
CA ARG A 245 -8.70 -17.49 -2.60
C ARG A 245 -7.21 -17.46 -2.88
N ALA A 246 -6.69 -16.37 -3.45
CA ALA A 246 -5.27 -16.25 -3.77
C ALA A 246 -4.40 -16.23 -2.51
N VAL A 247 -4.82 -15.48 -1.47
CA VAL A 247 -4.09 -15.43 -0.20
C VAL A 247 -4.12 -16.79 0.51
N ARG A 248 -5.25 -17.50 0.52
CA ARG A 248 -5.35 -18.85 1.07
C ARG A 248 -4.48 -19.87 0.31
N GLN A 249 -4.42 -19.76 -1.02
CA GLN A 249 -3.60 -20.66 -1.86
C GLN A 249 -2.11 -20.59 -1.53
N ILE A 250 -1.60 -19.43 -1.14
CA ILE A 250 -0.20 -19.28 -0.72
C ILE A 250 0.03 -19.53 0.77
N GLY A 251 -1.03 -19.90 1.53
CA GLY A 251 -0.96 -20.19 2.96
C GLY A 251 -0.90 -18.95 3.86
N GLY A 252 -1.38 -17.78 3.39
CA GLY A 252 -1.45 -16.54 4.18
C GLY A 252 -0.09 -15.88 4.42
N TRP A 253 -0.01 -15.14 5.53
CA TRP A 253 1.18 -14.39 5.94
C TRP A 253 2.20 -15.28 6.64
N THR A 254 3.47 -15.10 6.30
CA THR A 254 4.59 -15.81 6.95
C THR A 254 5.10 -14.97 8.12
N PRO A 255 5.29 -15.54 9.32
CA PRO A 255 5.88 -14.81 10.43
C PRO A 255 7.28 -14.27 10.09
N GLY A 256 7.53 -13.02 10.46
CA GLY A 256 8.82 -12.36 10.23
C GLY A 256 8.65 -10.88 9.91
N ALA A 257 9.77 -10.16 9.81
CA ALA A 257 9.75 -8.77 9.37
C ALA A 257 9.46 -8.69 7.86
N GLY A 258 8.55 -7.78 7.47
CA GLY A 258 8.18 -7.58 6.06
C GLY A 258 7.21 -8.63 5.52
N GLU A 259 6.31 -9.13 6.36
CA GLU A 259 5.28 -10.11 6.04
C GLU A 259 4.46 -9.73 4.79
N ASP A 260 4.19 -8.42 4.61
CA ASP A 260 3.46 -7.88 3.45
C ASP A 260 4.26 -7.98 2.15
N ILE A 261 5.58 -7.77 2.24
CA ILE A 261 6.50 -7.93 1.11
C ILE A 261 6.50 -9.39 0.66
N VAL A 262 6.70 -10.31 1.61
CA VAL A 262 6.74 -11.75 1.35
C VAL A 262 5.43 -12.22 0.73
N LEU A 263 4.29 -11.79 1.30
CA LEU A 263 2.96 -12.09 0.76
C LEU A 263 2.83 -11.63 -0.69
N THR A 264 3.20 -10.38 -0.96
CA THR A 264 3.10 -9.79 -2.31
C THR A 264 3.96 -10.56 -3.31
N TYR A 265 5.21 -10.89 -2.97
CA TYR A 265 6.07 -11.69 -3.85
C TYR A 265 5.55 -13.10 -4.08
N ARG A 266 4.95 -13.73 -3.09
CA ARG A 266 4.32 -15.08 -3.25
C ARG A 266 3.11 -15.01 -4.17
N LEU A 267 2.29 -13.96 -4.08
CA LEU A 267 1.19 -13.72 -5.04
C LEU A 267 1.70 -13.50 -6.45
N LEU A 268 2.77 -12.72 -6.63
CA LEU A 268 3.41 -12.50 -7.93
C LEU A 268 4.01 -13.80 -8.51
N ALA A 269 4.62 -14.64 -7.67
CA ALA A 269 5.18 -15.94 -8.08
C ALA A 269 4.12 -16.92 -8.58
N LEU A 270 2.87 -16.77 -8.19
CA LEU A 270 1.72 -17.50 -8.76
C LEU A 270 1.29 -16.98 -10.15
N GLY A 271 2.00 -16.00 -10.72
CA GLY A 271 1.59 -15.33 -11.96
C GLY A 271 0.37 -14.40 -11.79
N ARG A 272 0.04 -14.03 -10.54
CA ARG A 272 -1.09 -13.14 -10.23
C ARG A 272 -0.62 -11.69 -10.23
N THR A 273 -1.43 -10.82 -10.84
CA THR A 273 -1.14 -9.38 -10.86
C THR A 273 -1.33 -8.76 -9.47
N SER A 274 -0.45 -7.82 -9.12
CA SER A 274 -0.55 -6.99 -7.90
C SER A 274 -0.48 -5.52 -8.32
N LEU A 275 -1.38 -4.68 -7.84
CA LEU A 275 -1.51 -3.27 -8.25
C LEU A 275 -1.48 -2.33 -7.04
#